data_eb77a9c0dde13bdc5173390613387842
#
_entry.id   eb77a9c0dde13bdc5173390613387842
#
_cell.length_a   1.000
_cell.length_b   1.000
_cell.length_c   1.000
_cell.angle_alpha   90.00
_cell.angle_beta   90.00
_cell.angle_gamma   90.00
#
_symmetry.space_group_name_H-M   'P 1'
#
loop_
_entity.id
_entity.type
_entity.pdbx_description
1 polymer ?
#
loop_
_entity_poly.entity_id
_entity_poly.type
_entity_poly.pdbx_seq_one_letter_code
_entity_poly.pdbx_strand_id
1 'polypeptide(L)'
;HGQEGLYSEKLNFSKYHDHPFVFSGNKVKILHEGDRIEIFRGQKLEVLETPGHDPGCLTYFTENYIFTGDSYLFDTKVITSFPKSDKEQAKLSLEKIISYCDKNRTVCPGHGVIKQVKSDYKNLI
;
A
#
# COMPACT_ATOMS: atom_id res chain seq x y z
N HIS A 1 -8.11 9.27 -6.19
CA HIS A 1 -7.84 10.28 -5.16
C HIS A 1 -6.35 10.44 -4.82
N GLY A 2 -5.52 9.38 -4.85
CA GLY A 2 -4.10 9.45 -4.48
C GLY A 2 -3.18 10.03 -5.55
N GLN A 3 -3.58 10.04 -6.80
CA GLN A 3 -2.74 10.53 -7.90
C GLN A 3 -2.38 12.03 -7.82
N GLU A 4 -3.13 12.83 -7.07
CA GLU A 4 -2.83 14.25 -6.88
C GLU A 4 -1.44 14.49 -6.32
N GLY A 5 -0.94 13.57 -5.47
CA GLY A 5 0.41 13.61 -4.93
C GLY A 5 1.49 13.55 -6.00
N LEU A 6 1.26 12.86 -7.13
CA LEU A 6 2.22 12.77 -8.22
C LEU A 6 2.56 14.15 -8.82
N TYR A 7 1.60 15.06 -8.82
CA TYR A 7 1.67 16.37 -9.49
C TYR A 7 1.92 17.53 -8.52
N SER A 8 2.20 17.26 -7.25
CA SER A 8 2.38 18.31 -6.25
C SER A 8 3.44 17.91 -5.21
N GLU A 9 4.55 18.61 -5.21
CA GLU A 9 5.61 18.44 -4.20
C GLU A 9 5.13 18.70 -2.76
N LYS A 10 4.06 19.49 -2.61
CA LYS A 10 3.44 19.75 -1.31
C LYS A 10 2.63 18.54 -0.84
N LEU A 11 1.86 17.93 -1.73
CA LEU A 11 0.97 16.80 -1.38
C LEU A 11 1.73 15.49 -1.21
N ASN A 12 2.86 15.32 -1.92
CA ASN A 12 3.74 14.15 -1.75
C ASN A 12 4.87 14.39 -0.75
N PHE A 13 4.86 15.54 -0.08
CA PHE A 13 5.85 15.94 0.92
C PHE A 13 7.29 16.09 0.40
N SER A 14 7.55 15.93 -0.88
CA SER A 14 8.91 16.01 -1.43
C SER A 14 9.51 17.42 -1.31
N LYS A 15 8.69 18.47 -1.14
CA LYS A 15 9.17 19.82 -0.89
C LYS A 15 10.04 19.99 0.37
N TYR A 16 10.00 19.02 1.29
CA TYR A 16 10.81 19.02 2.50
C TYR A 16 12.16 18.30 2.32
N HIS A 17 12.44 17.79 1.11
CA HIS A 17 13.69 17.15 0.74
C HIS A 17 14.53 18.09 -0.14
N ASP A 18 15.83 17.82 -0.22
CA ASP A 18 16.78 18.63 -1.01
C ASP A 18 16.42 18.65 -2.51
N HIS A 19 15.74 17.61 -2.97
CA HIS A 19 15.30 17.47 -4.36
C HIS A 19 13.80 17.21 -4.40
N PRO A 20 12.97 18.26 -4.41
CA PRO A 20 11.53 18.13 -4.58
C PRO A 20 11.18 17.39 -5.89
N PHE A 21 10.18 16.52 -5.80
CA PHE A 21 9.76 15.70 -6.94
C PHE A 21 8.32 16.02 -7.35
N VAL A 22 8.14 16.25 -8.65
CA VAL A 22 6.83 16.33 -9.30
C VAL A 22 6.87 15.48 -10.56
N PHE A 23 5.91 14.58 -10.70
CA PHE A 23 5.81 13.76 -11.89
C PHE A 23 5.38 14.61 -13.10
N SER A 24 6.17 14.59 -14.17
CA SER A 24 5.91 15.34 -15.40
C SER A 24 5.52 14.45 -16.59
N GLY A 25 5.42 13.14 -16.38
CA GLY A 25 5.05 12.20 -17.43
C GLY A 25 3.56 12.22 -17.76
N ASN A 26 3.22 11.75 -18.96
CA ASN A 26 1.84 11.66 -19.45
C ASN A 26 1.28 10.22 -19.44
N LYS A 27 2.08 9.24 -19.00
CA LYS A 27 1.69 7.82 -18.98
C LYS A 27 1.40 7.40 -17.55
N VAL A 28 0.21 7.71 -17.07
CA VAL A 28 -0.29 7.27 -15.77
C VAL A 28 -1.45 6.32 -15.99
N LYS A 29 -1.39 5.14 -15.38
CA LYS A 29 -2.51 4.21 -15.32
C LYS A 29 -3.13 4.28 -13.92
N ILE A 30 -4.40 4.62 -13.86
CA ILE A 30 -5.18 4.54 -12.64
C ILE A 30 -5.58 3.09 -12.43
N LEU A 31 -5.39 2.61 -11.21
CA LEU A 31 -5.71 1.24 -10.82
C LEU A 31 -6.81 1.24 -9.77
N HIS A 32 -7.68 0.26 -9.85
CA HIS A 32 -8.78 0.02 -8.94
C HIS A 32 -8.72 -1.39 -8.34
N GLU A 33 -9.48 -1.60 -7.30
CA GLU A 33 -9.63 -2.92 -6.70
C GLU A 33 -10.06 -3.96 -7.74
N GLY A 34 -9.38 -5.10 -7.74
CA GLY A 34 -9.60 -6.20 -8.67
C GLY A 34 -8.87 -6.09 -10.00
N ASP A 35 -8.20 -4.97 -10.27
CA ASP A 35 -7.36 -4.85 -11.46
C ASP A 35 -6.21 -5.86 -11.42
N ARG A 36 -5.77 -6.27 -12.62
CA ARG A 36 -4.65 -7.19 -12.81
C ARG A 36 -3.62 -6.56 -13.73
N ILE A 37 -2.36 -6.57 -13.28
CA ILE A 37 -1.23 -6.04 -14.02
C ILE A 37 -0.30 -7.21 -14.35
N GLU A 38 -0.05 -7.46 -15.61
CA GLU A 38 0.99 -8.41 -16.02
C GLU A 38 2.37 -7.77 -15.84
N ILE A 39 3.22 -8.39 -15.00
CA ILE A 39 4.58 -7.93 -14.73
C ILE A 39 5.62 -8.73 -15.49
N PHE A 40 5.36 -10.02 -15.70
CA PHE A 40 6.14 -10.93 -16.51
C PHE A 40 5.21 -11.90 -17.22
N ARG A 41 5.70 -12.66 -18.18
CA ARG A 41 4.89 -13.67 -18.89
C ARG A 41 4.16 -14.59 -17.91
N GLY A 42 2.84 -14.47 -17.86
CA GLY A 42 1.96 -15.27 -17.02
C GLY A 42 1.95 -14.91 -15.53
N GLN A 43 2.77 -13.95 -15.09
CA GLN A 43 2.78 -13.44 -13.71
C GLN A 43 2.01 -12.14 -13.62
N LYS A 44 0.99 -12.11 -12.77
CA LYS A 44 0.14 -10.95 -12.57
C LYS A 44 0.18 -10.48 -11.13
N LEU A 45 0.15 -9.17 -10.95
CA LEU A 45 -0.22 -8.52 -9.70
C LEU A 45 -1.72 -8.26 -9.70
N GLU A 46 -2.40 -8.67 -8.66
CA GLU A 46 -3.76 -8.23 -8.39
C GLU A 46 -3.75 -7.04 -7.43
N VAL A 47 -4.71 -6.15 -7.57
CA VAL A 47 -4.77 -4.87 -6.86
C VAL A 47 -5.88 -4.88 -5.81
N LEU A 48 -5.55 -4.40 -4.61
CA LEU A 48 -6.52 -4.06 -3.57
C LEU A 48 -6.41 -2.56 -3.27
N GLU A 49 -7.53 -1.88 -3.15
CA GLU A 49 -7.58 -0.54 -2.57
C GLU A 49 -7.48 -0.65 -1.05
N THR A 50 -6.45 -0.03 -0.48
CA THR A 50 -6.16 -0.05 0.96
C THR A 50 -5.93 1.36 1.50
N PRO A 51 -6.94 2.24 1.39
CA PRO A 51 -6.84 3.61 1.86
C PRO A 51 -6.71 3.69 3.39
N GLY A 52 -6.26 4.84 3.87
CA GLY A 52 -6.19 5.15 5.30
C GLY A 52 -4.89 5.83 5.70
N HIS A 53 -3.72 5.27 5.37
CA HIS A 53 -2.46 6.01 5.45
C HIS A 53 -2.47 7.20 4.48
N ASP A 54 -2.84 6.93 3.24
CA ASP A 54 -3.16 7.91 2.20
C ASP A 54 -4.38 7.39 1.42
N PRO A 55 -5.25 8.27 0.90
CA PRO A 55 -6.43 7.84 0.13
C PRO A 55 -6.10 7.10 -1.17
N GLY A 56 -4.87 7.19 -1.66
CA GLY A 56 -4.41 6.49 -2.85
C GLY A 56 -3.64 5.20 -2.59
N CYS A 57 -3.56 4.73 -1.35
CA CYS A 57 -2.83 3.51 -1.04
C CYS A 57 -3.44 2.30 -1.73
N LEU A 58 -2.56 1.52 -2.36
CA LEU A 58 -2.87 0.26 -3.01
C LEU A 58 -1.97 -0.84 -2.42
N THR A 59 -2.54 -2.00 -2.23
CA THR A 59 -1.82 -3.23 -1.95
C THR A 59 -1.83 -4.10 -3.19
N TYR A 60 -0.70 -4.71 -3.50
CA TYR A 60 -0.56 -5.62 -4.63
C TYR A 60 -0.27 -7.03 -4.13
N PHE A 61 -0.79 -8.03 -4.80
CA PHE A 61 -0.48 -9.40 -4.41
C PHE A 61 -0.33 -10.34 -5.61
N THR A 62 0.45 -11.38 -5.38
CA THR A 62 0.60 -12.56 -6.23
C THR A 62 0.14 -13.79 -5.44
N GLU A 63 0.37 -14.98 -6.01
CA GLU A 63 0.12 -16.22 -5.27
C GLU A 63 0.94 -16.30 -3.96
N ASN A 64 2.21 -15.84 -3.97
CA ASN A 64 3.17 -16.05 -2.88
C ASN A 64 3.53 -14.78 -2.10
N TYR A 65 3.23 -13.59 -2.62
CA TYR A 65 3.66 -12.32 -2.05
C TYR A 65 2.50 -11.34 -1.93
N ILE A 66 2.56 -10.48 -0.91
CA ILE A 66 1.67 -9.34 -0.76
C ILE A 66 2.51 -8.10 -0.44
N PHE A 67 2.37 -7.06 -1.25
CA PHE A 67 3.10 -5.79 -1.17
C PHE A 67 2.17 -4.73 -0.60
N THR A 68 2.33 -4.42 0.66
CA THR A 68 1.35 -3.63 1.42
C THR A 68 1.66 -2.13 1.44
N GLY A 69 2.84 -1.72 0.98
CA GLY A 69 3.28 -0.34 1.20
C GLY A 69 3.20 0.00 2.68
N ASP A 70 2.68 1.18 3.00
CA ASP A 70 2.51 1.65 4.36
C ASP A 70 1.10 1.36 4.93
N SER A 71 0.28 0.60 4.21
CA SER A 71 -1.04 0.17 4.70
C SER A 71 -0.97 -0.96 5.73
N TYR A 72 0.17 -1.67 5.80
CA TYR A 72 0.48 -2.64 6.85
C TYR A 72 1.98 -2.73 7.10
N LEU A 73 2.37 -2.62 8.37
CA LEU A 73 3.73 -2.71 8.88
C LEU A 73 3.76 -3.69 10.06
N PHE A 74 4.81 -4.51 10.19
CA PHE A 74 4.84 -5.55 11.23
C PHE A 74 5.08 -5.00 12.64
N ASP A 75 6.02 -4.09 12.78
CA ASP A 75 6.55 -3.71 14.09
C ASP A 75 6.14 -2.28 14.49
N THR A 76 5.25 -1.66 13.71
CA THR A 76 4.78 -0.30 13.98
C THR A 76 3.35 -0.11 13.48
N LYS A 77 2.66 0.84 14.08
CA LYS A 77 1.30 1.19 13.63
C LYS A 77 1.36 2.01 12.36
N VAL A 78 0.37 1.81 11.51
CA VAL A 78 0.15 2.66 10.33
C VAL A 78 -0.01 4.11 10.77
N ILE A 79 0.77 5.00 10.16
CA ILE A 79 0.68 6.44 10.42
C ILE A 79 -0.60 6.98 9.78
N THR A 80 -1.46 7.57 10.59
CA THR A 80 -2.74 8.17 10.17
C THR A 80 -2.88 9.61 10.66
N SER A 81 -1.75 10.32 10.81
CA SER A 81 -1.68 11.71 11.26
C SER A 81 -1.48 12.72 10.12
N PHE A 82 -1.37 12.27 8.89
CA PHE A 82 -1.30 13.16 7.73
C PHE A 82 -2.66 13.77 7.41
N PRO A 83 -2.71 14.96 6.75
CA PRO A 83 -3.96 15.67 6.50
C PRO A 83 -5.05 14.91 5.73
N LYS A 84 -4.66 13.92 4.92
CA LYS A 84 -5.58 13.09 4.14
C LYS A 84 -5.70 11.66 4.66
N SER A 85 -5.02 11.33 5.76
CA SER A 85 -5.14 10.02 6.39
C SER A 85 -6.50 9.84 7.06
N ASP A 86 -6.95 8.59 7.15
CA ASP A 86 -8.20 8.20 7.78
C ASP A 86 -7.97 6.93 8.61
N LYS A 87 -8.13 7.06 9.92
CA LYS A 87 -7.86 5.97 10.87
C LYS A 87 -8.84 4.81 10.73
N GLU A 88 -10.10 5.09 10.48
CA GLU A 88 -11.11 4.04 10.32
C GLU A 88 -10.90 3.27 9.00
N GLN A 89 -10.60 3.98 7.92
CA GLN A 89 -10.22 3.34 6.67
C GLN A 89 -8.94 2.52 6.80
N ALA A 90 -7.93 3.01 7.51
CA ALA A 90 -6.69 2.26 7.77
C ALA A 90 -6.97 0.95 8.51
N LYS A 91 -7.89 0.95 9.48
CA LYS A 91 -8.31 -0.26 10.19
C LYS A 91 -9.00 -1.25 9.25
N LEU A 92 -9.97 -0.81 8.45
CA LEU A 92 -10.65 -1.66 7.48
C LEU A 92 -9.69 -2.22 6.42
N SER A 93 -8.74 -1.41 5.97
CA SER A 93 -7.70 -1.83 5.04
C SER A 93 -6.78 -2.88 5.64
N LEU A 94 -6.42 -2.74 6.93
CA LEU A 94 -5.63 -3.72 7.65
C LEU A 94 -6.37 -5.06 7.76
N GLU A 95 -7.65 -5.05 8.14
CA GLU A 95 -8.50 -6.25 8.20
C GLU A 95 -8.58 -6.94 6.83
N LYS A 96 -8.75 -6.16 5.76
CA LYS A 96 -8.73 -6.64 4.38
C LYS A 96 -7.39 -7.30 4.04
N ILE A 97 -6.26 -6.62 4.28
CA ILE A 97 -4.92 -7.16 4.03
C ILE A 97 -4.70 -8.47 4.76
N ILE A 98 -5.06 -8.53 6.05
CA ILE A 98 -4.91 -9.73 6.87
C ILE A 98 -5.69 -10.91 6.28
N SER A 99 -6.88 -10.68 5.72
CA SER A 99 -7.66 -11.75 5.08
C SER A 99 -6.99 -12.34 3.84
N TYR A 100 -6.06 -11.61 3.21
CA TYR A 100 -5.24 -12.07 2.09
C TYR A 100 -3.89 -12.64 2.51
N CYS A 101 -3.49 -12.47 3.77
CA CYS A 101 -2.23 -13.01 4.31
C CYS A 101 -2.32 -14.50 4.67
N ASP A 102 -3.49 -15.11 4.60
CA ASP A 102 -3.64 -16.55 4.76
C ASP A 102 -2.75 -17.30 3.73
N LYS A 103 -2.52 -18.59 3.91
CA LYS A 103 -1.82 -19.44 2.94
C LYS A 103 -0.32 -19.15 2.73
N ASN A 104 0.39 -18.76 3.79
CA ASN A 104 1.85 -18.64 3.76
C ASN A 104 2.41 -17.57 2.81
N ARG A 105 1.64 -16.55 2.45
CA ARG A 105 2.17 -15.43 1.68
C ARG A 105 3.24 -14.68 2.46
N THR A 106 4.26 -14.27 1.75
CA THR A 106 5.29 -13.37 2.28
C THR A 106 4.81 -11.93 2.15
N VAL A 107 4.76 -11.22 3.26
CA VAL A 107 4.40 -9.80 3.31
C VAL A 107 5.63 -8.94 3.10
N CYS A 108 5.53 -8.03 2.14
CA CYS A 108 6.55 -7.06 1.76
C CYS A 108 6.01 -5.64 2.04
N PRO A 109 6.25 -5.09 3.24
CA PRO A 109 5.80 -3.74 3.58
C PRO A 109 6.67 -2.67 2.93
N GLY A 110 6.21 -1.42 2.95
CA GLY A 110 6.98 -0.27 2.45
C GLY A 110 8.21 0.03 3.31
N HIS A 111 8.14 -0.30 4.59
CA HIS A 111 9.22 -0.13 5.57
C HIS A 111 9.35 -1.37 6.47
N GLY A 112 10.56 -1.62 6.97
CA GLY A 112 10.84 -2.69 7.92
C GLY A 112 11.16 -4.02 7.27
N VAL A 113 10.78 -5.11 7.94
CA VAL A 113 11.19 -6.46 7.56
C VAL A 113 10.16 -7.18 6.70
N ILE A 114 10.64 -8.01 5.78
CA ILE A 114 9.82 -8.93 5.00
C ILE A 114 9.64 -10.21 5.81
N LYS A 115 8.40 -10.63 6.03
CA LYS A 115 8.07 -11.84 6.81
C LYS A 115 6.91 -12.61 6.19
N GLN A 116 6.89 -13.92 6.43
CA GLN A 116 5.66 -14.69 6.32
C GLN A 116 4.78 -14.42 7.56
N VAL A 117 3.51 -14.12 7.33
CA VAL A 117 2.54 -14.02 8.42
C VAL A 117 2.19 -15.44 8.84
N LYS A 118 2.67 -15.85 10.02
CA LYS A 118 2.20 -17.06 10.69
C LYS A 118 0.87 -16.72 11.41
N SER A 119 0.04 -17.70 11.65
CA SER A 119 -1.35 -17.59 12.12
C SER A 119 -1.64 -16.79 13.41
N ASP A 120 -0.66 -16.09 13.96
CA ASP A 120 -0.76 -15.40 15.25
C ASP A 120 -1.09 -13.89 15.17
N TYR A 121 -1.55 -13.41 14.02
CA TYR A 121 -1.85 -11.98 13.78
C TYR A 121 -3.14 -11.46 14.42
N LYS A 122 -3.84 -12.28 15.22
CA LYS A 122 -5.05 -11.84 15.96
C LYS A 122 -4.80 -10.73 16.98
N ASN A 123 -3.53 -10.42 17.26
CA ASN A 123 -3.13 -9.40 18.24
C ASN A 123 -2.67 -8.07 17.62
N LEU A 124 -2.86 -7.85 16.32
CA LEU A 124 -2.41 -6.64 15.60
C LEU A 124 -3.51 -5.60 15.35
N ILE A 125 -4.73 -5.89 15.79
CA ILE A 125 -5.89 -4.99 15.65
C ILE A 125 -6.11 -4.22 16.96
#